data_fcd69d078f712c44a823ab5e885739b5
#
_entry.id   fcd69d078f712c44a823ab5e885739b5
#
_cell.length_a   1.000
_cell.length_b   1.000
_cell.length_c   1.000
_cell.angle_alpha   90.00
_cell.angle_beta   90.00
_cell.angle_gamma   90.00
#
_symmetry.space_group_name_H-M   'P 1'
#
loop_
_entity.id
_entity.type
_entity.pdbx_description
1 polymer ?
#
loop_
_entity_poly.entity_id
_entity_poly.type
_entity_poly.pdbx_seq_one_letter_code
_entity_poly.pdbx_strand_id
1 'polypeptide(L)'
;MDYTEFFAVQKGLAVCYSGYRHGQRPGHLYPTYKQVKEDLLIIEKQWQYIRLYSCDAHSKTVLEVIKDEKMTLKVMLGAYIEAEENNVNCPWGGSYALEQLSKNKKRNLQQMDALITLANTHPDIIFSLSVGNEACVDWTDHLVSVEAVISYVRYVKAGAKQPVTFCENYAPWLDKLEQLAHEVDFISIHTYPVWEHKTIHEGMEFTKQNYDNVANKYPDKLVVITEAGWATESNGYGIPQDNVNDDVQKIYYKALSHWSTSQSILTFVFEAFDEPWKGS
;
A
#
# COMPACT_ATOMS: atom_id res chain seq x y z
N MET A 1 1.80 9.99 17.94
CA MET A 1 2.12 8.61 18.36
C MET A 1 3.32 8.13 17.54
N ASP A 2 4.36 7.57 18.16
CA ASP A 2 5.56 7.08 17.45
C ASP A 2 5.30 5.66 16.91
N TYR A 3 5.60 5.44 15.64
CA TYR A 3 5.33 4.13 15.00
C TYR A 3 6.22 3.01 15.56
N THR A 4 7.41 3.34 16.06
CA THR A 4 8.32 2.32 16.62
C THR A 4 7.77 1.71 17.91
N GLU A 5 7.12 2.53 18.73
CA GLU A 5 6.43 2.06 19.94
C GLU A 5 5.15 1.31 19.57
N PHE A 6 4.37 1.85 18.64
CA PHE A 6 3.09 1.25 18.22
C PHE A 6 3.26 -0.16 17.63
N PHE A 7 4.23 -0.33 16.71
CA PHE A 7 4.48 -1.62 16.07
C PHE A 7 5.51 -2.49 16.81
N ALA A 8 6.12 -2.00 17.89
CA ALA A 8 7.25 -2.64 18.58
C ALA A 8 8.41 -2.97 17.62
N VAL A 9 8.80 -2.02 16.77
CA VAL A 9 9.82 -2.17 15.73
C VAL A 9 10.92 -1.11 15.87
N GLN A 10 12.03 -1.31 15.18
CA GLN A 10 13.12 -0.32 15.15
C GLN A 10 12.79 0.82 14.16
N LYS A 11 13.48 1.96 14.33
CA LYS A 11 13.39 3.03 13.34
C LYS A 11 14.04 2.59 12.03
N GLY A 12 13.37 2.84 10.90
CA GLY A 12 13.88 2.42 9.59
C GLY A 12 13.12 3.04 8.43
N LEU A 13 13.66 2.82 7.22
CA LEU A 13 13.07 3.27 5.96
C LEU A 13 12.17 2.18 5.40
N ALA A 14 11.10 2.60 4.72
CA ALA A 14 10.10 1.71 4.17
C ALA A 14 9.83 1.97 2.68
N VAL A 15 9.61 0.90 1.91
CA VAL A 15 9.37 0.98 0.46
C VAL A 15 8.28 0.01 0.04
N CYS A 16 7.49 0.39 -0.95
CA CYS A 16 6.56 -0.50 -1.64
C CYS A 16 7.34 -1.43 -2.56
N TYR A 17 7.02 -2.73 -2.54
CA TYR A 17 7.72 -3.71 -3.36
C TYR A 17 6.75 -4.56 -4.18
N SER A 18 7.02 -4.56 -5.48
CA SER A 18 6.40 -5.40 -6.48
C SER A 18 7.49 -5.88 -7.44
N GLY A 19 7.80 -7.18 -7.41
CA GLY A 19 8.97 -7.76 -8.08
C GLY A 19 8.73 -8.24 -9.51
N TYR A 20 7.64 -7.81 -10.15
CA TYR A 20 7.26 -8.28 -11.49
C TYR A 20 8.13 -7.65 -12.58
N ARG A 21 8.75 -8.49 -13.40
CA ARG A 21 9.60 -8.11 -14.54
C ARG A 21 8.81 -8.15 -15.84
N HIS A 22 9.44 -7.75 -16.95
CA HIS A 22 8.82 -7.86 -18.27
C HIS A 22 8.25 -9.25 -18.52
N GLY A 23 6.98 -9.31 -18.96
CA GLY A 23 6.23 -10.53 -19.19
C GLY A 23 5.62 -11.18 -17.94
N GLN A 24 5.89 -10.65 -16.75
CA GLN A 24 5.28 -11.07 -15.49
C GLN A 24 4.21 -10.08 -15.04
N ARG A 25 3.16 -10.57 -14.37
CA ARG A 25 2.11 -9.74 -13.78
C ARG A 25 1.29 -10.53 -12.75
N PRO A 26 0.62 -9.85 -11.81
CA PRO A 26 -0.30 -10.49 -10.86
C PRO A 26 -1.33 -11.37 -11.56
N GLY A 27 -1.60 -12.54 -10.98
CA GLY A 27 -2.58 -13.49 -11.53
C GLY A 27 -2.15 -14.29 -12.76
N HIS A 28 -0.94 -14.07 -13.28
CA HIS A 28 -0.42 -14.78 -14.46
C HIS A 28 0.92 -15.47 -14.19
N LEU A 29 2.03 -14.77 -14.43
CA LEU A 29 3.38 -15.29 -14.21
C LEU A 29 4.02 -14.50 -13.07
N TYR A 30 4.40 -15.21 -12.04
CA TYR A 30 4.99 -14.63 -10.84
C TYR A 30 6.53 -14.62 -10.90
N PRO A 31 7.18 -13.67 -10.21
CA PRO A 31 8.63 -13.73 -10.00
C PRO A 31 9.07 -15.02 -9.33
N THR A 32 10.17 -15.57 -9.81
CA THR A 32 10.76 -16.78 -9.22
C THR A 32 11.48 -16.47 -7.91
N TYR A 33 11.72 -17.48 -7.07
CA TYR A 33 12.53 -17.37 -5.85
C TYR A 33 13.86 -16.64 -6.10
N LYS A 34 14.58 -17.01 -7.17
CA LYS A 34 15.86 -16.38 -7.53
C LYS A 34 15.69 -14.88 -7.81
N GLN A 35 14.67 -14.49 -8.57
CA GLN A 35 14.39 -13.09 -8.89
C GLN A 35 14.02 -12.28 -7.64
N VAL A 36 13.14 -12.83 -6.79
CA VAL A 36 12.78 -12.19 -5.51
C VAL A 36 14.00 -12.05 -4.61
N LYS A 37 14.86 -13.08 -4.53
CA LYS A 37 16.11 -13.00 -3.74
C LYS A 37 17.05 -11.91 -4.27
N GLU A 38 17.22 -11.79 -5.57
CA GLU A 38 18.01 -10.72 -6.19
C GLU A 38 17.49 -9.32 -5.79
N ASP A 39 16.17 -9.12 -5.85
CA ASP A 39 15.52 -7.85 -5.50
C ASP A 39 15.69 -7.55 -4.00
N LEU A 40 15.40 -8.51 -3.13
CA LEU A 40 15.49 -8.31 -1.68
C LEU A 40 16.92 -8.05 -1.19
N LEU A 41 17.94 -8.63 -1.83
CA LEU A 41 19.35 -8.32 -1.57
C LEU A 41 19.71 -6.86 -1.94
N ILE A 42 19.00 -6.26 -2.90
CA ILE A 42 19.15 -4.83 -3.23
C ILE A 42 18.42 -3.99 -2.20
N ILE A 43 17.18 -4.35 -1.89
CA ILE A 43 16.31 -3.61 -0.97
C ILE A 43 16.91 -3.57 0.44
N GLU A 44 17.39 -4.69 0.98
CA GLU A 44 17.90 -4.80 2.36
C GLU A 44 19.11 -3.89 2.63
N LYS A 45 19.83 -3.43 1.61
CA LYS A 45 20.97 -2.51 1.78
C LYS A 45 20.56 -1.15 2.35
N GLN A 46 19.32 -0.73 2.16
CA GLN A 46 18.83 0.61 2.52
C GLN A 46 17.52 0.58 3.30
N TRP A 47 16.65 -0.41 3.04
CA TRP A 47 15.28 -0.47 3.54
C TRP A 47 15.15 -1.53 4.62
N GLN A 48 14.36 -1.25 5.64
CA GLN A 48 14.04 -2.18 6.74
C GLN A 48 12.64 -2.75 6.59
N TYR A 49 11.75 -2.02 5.90
CA TYR A 49 10.35 -2.37 5.76
C TYR A 49 9.95 -2.41 4.30
N ILE A 50 9.21 -3.44 3.93
CA ILE A 50 8.57 -3.55 2.62
C ILE A 50 7.06 -3.70 2.77
N ARG A 51 6.31 -3.14 1.82
CA ARG A 51 4.87 -3.33 1.71
C ARG A 51 4.55 -4.22 0.52
N LEU A 52 3.70 -5.22 0.75
CA LEU A 52 3.16 -6.14 -0.26
C LEU A 52 1.65 -5.98 -0.36
N TYR A 53 1.08 -6.26 -1.54
CA TYR A 53 -0.29 -5.87 -1.90
C TYR A 53 -1.31 -7.01 -1.87
N SER A 54 -0.87 -8.26 -1.90
CA SER A 54 -1.75 -9.44 -2.04
C SER A 54 -1.17 -10.64 -1.32
N CYS A 55 -2.02 -11.60 -0.95
CA CYS A 55 -1.61 -12.89 -0.36
C CYS A 55 -1.40 -13.97 -1.43
N ASP A 56 -0.84 -13.60 -2.56
CA ASP A 56 -0.61 -14.45 -3.73
C ASP A 56 0.74 -15.21 -3.68
N ALA A 57 1.10 -15.83 -4.81
CA ALA A 57 2.35 -16.56 -4.93
C ALA A 57 3.59 -15.65 -4.80
N HIS A 58 3.54 -14.38 -5.26
CA HIS A 58 4.64 -13.44 -5.10
C HIS A 58 4.93 -13.19 -3.62
N SER A 59 3.92 -12.81 -2.84
CA SER A 59 4.09 -12.54 -1.41
C SER A 59 4.56 -13.76 -0.62
N LYS A 60 4.06 -14.96 -0.97
CA LYS A 60 4.54 -16.21 -0.35
C LYS A 60 6.02 -16.44 -0.63
N THR A 61 6.46 -16.23 -1.87
CA THR A 61 7.87 -16.35 -2.25
C THR A 61 8.73 -15.30 -1.52
N VAL A 62 8.24 -14.06 -1.36
CA VAL A 62 8.94 -13.03 -0.58
C VAL A 62 9.17 -13.46 0.86
N LEU A 63 8.13 -13.96 1.53
CA LEU A 63 8.22 -14.45 2.91
C LEU A 63 9.16 -15.65 3.04
N GLU A 64 9.13 -16.57 2.07
CA GLU A 64 10.04 -17.72 1.99
C GLU A 64 11.50 -17.27 1.87
N VAL A 65 11.80 -16.35 0.94
CA VAL A 65 13.16 -15.81 0.76
C VAL A 65 13.65 -15.10 2.02
N ILE A 66 12.84 -14.22 2.64
CA ILE A 66 13.22 -13.53 3.88
C ILE A 66 13.58 -14.54 4.97
N LYS A 67 12.78 -15.58 5.12
CA LYS A 67 12.98 -16.64 6.12
C LYS A 67 14.23 -17.45 5.85
N ASP A 68 14.37 -17.99 4.63
CA ASP A 68 15.43 -18.92 4.26
C ASP A 68 16.82 -18.26 4.23
N GLU A 69 16.86 -17.02 3.74
CA GLU A 69 18.09 -16.22 3.67
C GLU A 69 18.38 -15.47 5.00
N LYS A 70 17.48 -15.58 6.00
CA LYS A 70 17.59 -14.93 7.31
C LYS A 70 17.74 -13.42 7.21
N MET A 71 17.01 -12.81 6.29
CA MET A 71 17.02 -11.35 6.10
C MET A 71 16.35 -10.62 7.27
N THR A 72 16.73 -9.38 7.48
CA THR A 72 16.18 -8.54 8.58
C THR A 72 14.92 -7.77 8.18
N LEU A 73 14.54 -7.83 6.91
CA LEU A 73 13.36 -7.16 6.37
C LEU A 73 12.07 -7.54 7.11
N LYS A 74 11.25 -6.54 7.39
CA LYS A 74 9.89 -6.70 7.94
C LYS A 74 8.85 -6.34 6.89
N VAL A 75 7.70 -6.99 6.96
CA VAL A 75 6.66 -6.90 5.93
C VAL A 75 5.37 -6.33 6.50
N MET A 76 4.86 -5.29 5.85
CA MET A 76 3.44 -4.94 5.88
C MET A 76 2.75 -5.73 4.78
N LEU A 77 1.94 -6.73 5.15
CA LEU A 77 1.29 -7.62 4.19
C LEU A 77 -0.13 -7.15 3.89
N GLY A 78 -0.44 -6.96 2.61
CA GLY A 78 -1.77 -6.63 2.14
C GLY A 78 -2.56 -7.83 1.65
N ALA A 79 -3.88 -7.75 1.76
CA ALA A 79 -4.82 -8.58 1.03
C ALA A 79 -5.51 -7.72 -0.03
N TYR A 80 -5.31 -8.01 -1.30
CA TYR A 80 -6.03 -7.32 -2.37
C TYR A 80 -7.50 -7.73 -2.37
N ILE A 81 -8.40 -6.76 -2.48
CA ILE A 81 -9.84 -7.00 -2.62
C ILE A 81 -10.32 -6.55 -3.99
N GLU A 82 -11.08 -7.42 -4.65
CA GLU A 82 -11.68 -7.18 -5.96
C GLU A 82 -13.05 -6.51 -5.79
N ALA A 83 -13.56 -5.88 -6.85
CA ALA A 83 -14.86 -5.20 -6.86
C ALA A 83 -16.01 -6.08 -6.33
N GLU A 84 -16.78 -5.55 -5.41
CA GLU A 84 -18.07 -6.12 -4.96
C GLU A 84 -19.26 -5.28 -5.44
N GLU A 85 -19.00 -4.08 -5.91
CA GLU A 85 -19.96 -3.15 -6.45
C GLU A 85 -19.47 -2.56 -7.77
N ASN A 86 -20.41 -2.12 -8.62
CA ASN A 86 -20.08 -1.40 -9.83
C ASN A 86 -19.80 0.08 -9.50
N ASN A 87 -18.75 0.63 -10.10
CA ASN A 87 -18.41 2.04 -10.00
C ASN A 87 -18.60 2.73 -11.35
N VAL A 88 -19.73 3.38 -11.53
CA VAL A 88 -20.05 4.13 -12.77
C VAL A 88 -19.21 5.40 -12.94
N ASN A 89 -18.53 5.85 -11.89
CA ASN A 89 -17.69 7.04 -11.92
C ASN A 89 -16.24 6.72 -12.30
N CYS A 90 -15.86 5.43 -12.35
CA CYS A 90 -14.52 5.03 -12.76
C CYS A 90 -14.32 5.27 -14.27
N PRO A 91 -13.34 6.11 -14.69
CA PRO A 91 -13.17 6.49 -16.10
C PRO A 91 -12.54 5.37 -16.96
N TRP A 92 -12.00 4.31 -16.36
CA TRP A 92 -11.28 3.22 -17.07
C TRP A 92 -11.83 1.82 -16.81
N GLY A 93 -12.94 1.66 -16.07
CA GLY A 93 -13.49 0.35 -15.77
C GLY A 93 -14.64 0.40 -14.77
N GLY A 94 -14.68 -0.57 -13.84
CA GLY A 94 -15.61 -0.56 -12.70
C GLY A 94 -17.01 -1.10 -13.02
N SER A 95 -17.23 -1.74 -14.17
CA SER A 95 -18.51 -2.36 -14.54
C SER A 95 -18.35 -3.86 -14.71
N TYR A 96 -19.06 -4.64 -13.91
CA TYR A 96 -18.96 -6.09 -13.83
C TYR A 96 -20.35 -6.74 -13.84
N ALA A 97 -20.46 -7.94 -14.40
CA ALA A 97 -21.65 -8.76 -14.25
C ALA A 97 -21.87 -9.18 -12.78
N LEU A 98 -23.11 -9.31 -12.35
CA LEU A 98 -23.46 -9.72 -10.97
C LEU A 98 -22.80 -11.04 -10.56
N GLU A 99 -22.65 -11.97 -11.49
CA GLU A 99 -21.94 -13.23 -11.24
C GLU A 99 -20.46 -12.99 -10.91
N GLN A 100 -19.81 -12.04 -11.60
CA GLN A 100 -18.42 -11.68 -11.33
C GLN A 100 -18.27 -11.04 -9.95
N LEU A 101 -19.13 -10.08 -9.61
CA LEU A 101 -19.13 -9.46 -8.27
C LEU A 101 -19.29 -10.50 -7.16
N SER A 102 -20.19 -11.48 -7.37
CA SER A 102 -20.38 -12.59 -6.41
C SER A 102 -19.15 -13.49 -6.30
N LYS A 103 -18.42 -13.73 -7.41
CA LYS A 103 -17.15 -14.48 -7.40
C LYS A 103 -16.07 -13.69 -6.70
N ASN A 104 -15.97 -12.41 -6.94
CA ASN A 104 -15.01 -11.50 -6.30
C ASN A 104 -15.17 -11.52 -4.79
N LYS A 105 -16.40 -11.38 -4.29
CA LYS A 105 -16.69 -11.46 -2.85
C LYS A 105 -16.17 -12.74 -2.20
N LYS A 106 -16.32 -13.89 -2.87
CA LYS A 106 -15.76 -15.16 -2.39
C LYS A 106 -14.24 -15.16 -2.37
N ARG A 107 -13.60 -14.59 -3.41
CA ARG A 107 -12.13 -14.44 -3.47
C ARG A 107 -11.61 -13.49 -2.41
N ASN A 108 -12.33 -12.40 -2.13
CA ASN A 108 -11.99 -11.46 -1.08
C ASN A 108 -11.93 -12.18 0.28
N LEU A 109 -12.92 -13.02 0.61
CA LEU A 109 -12.88 -13.83 1.82
C LEU A 109 -11.68 -14.80 1.83
N GLN A 110 -11.35 -15.42 0.70
CA GLN A 110 -10.16 -16.28 0.59
C GLN A 110 -8.85 -15.49 0.80
N GLN A 111 -8.81 -14.22 0.36
CA GLN A 111 -7.67 -13.34 0.65
C GLN A 111 -7.56 -13.03 2.14
N MET A 112 -8.68 -12.83 2.84
CA MET A 112 -8.68 -12.63 4.30
C MET A 112 -8.17 -13.88 5.03
N ASP A 113 -8.62 -15.07 4.65
CA ASP A 113 -8.15 -16.35 5.22
C ASP A 113 -6.63 -16.53 4.97
N ALA A 114 -6.16 -16.22 3.76
CA ALA A 114 -4.76 -16.27 3.41
C ALA A 114 -3.92 -15.26 4.22
N LEU A 115 -4.43 -14.03 4.39
CA LEU A 115 -3.77 -12.99 5.20
C LEU A 115 -3.59 -13.43 6.64
N ILE A 116 -4.64 -13.95 7.27
CA ILE A 116 -4.60 -14.48 8.63
C ILE A 116 -3.61 -15.64 8.74
N THR A 117 -3.66 -16.57 7.77
CA THR A 117 -2.77 -17.75 7.75
C THR A 117 -1.30 -17.33 7.66
N LEU A 118 -0.96 -16.42 6.74
CA LEU A 118 0.41 -15.96 6.56
C LEU A 118 0.90 -15.14 7.77
N ALA A 119 0.05 -14.29 8.33
CA ALA A 119 0.35 -13.51 9.53
C ALA A 119 0.71 -14.42 10.72
N ASN A 120 -0.07 -15.48 10.94
CA ASN A 120 0.17 -16.43 12.02
C ASN A 120 1.35 -17.38 11.76
N THR A 121 1.69 -17.62 10.48
CA THR A 121 2.82 -18.50 10.10
C THR A 121 4.17 -17.76 10.14
N HIS A 122 4.15 -16.42 9.93
CA HIS A 122 5.35 -15.58 9.85
C HIS A 122 5.30 -14.38 10.83
N PRO A 123 5.00 -14.59 12.12
CA PRO A 123 4.81 -13.48 13.07
C PRO A 123 6.06 -12.64 13.28
N ASP A 124 7.24 -13.22 13.07
CA ASP A 124 8.52 -12.52 13.22
C ASP A 124 8.89 -11.67 11.99
N ILE A 125 8.23 -11.90 10.85
CA ILE A 125 8.49 -11.18 9.59
C ILE A 125 7.40 -10.14 9.36
N ILE A 126 6.12 -10.53 9.51
CA ILE A 126 4.97 -9.66 9.25
C ILE A 126 4.64 -8.85 10.49
N PHE A 127 4.81 -7.53 10.43
CA PHE A 127 4.58 -6.64 11.58
C PHE A 127 3.22 -5.93 11.54
N SER A 128 2.60 -5.81 10.36
CA SER A 128 1.28 -5.18 10.20
C SER A 128 0.55 -5.73 8.97
N LEU A 129 -0.76 -5.57 8.94
CA LEU A 129 -1.66 -6.09 7.93
C LEU A 129 -2.50 -4.99 7.30
N SER A 130 -2.78 -5.07 6.00
CA SER A 130 -3.76 -4.22 5.34
C SER A 130 -4.85 -5.02 4.63
N VAL A 131 -6.08 -4.56 4.79
CA VAL A 131 -7.25 -5.13 4.15
C VAL A 131 -7.64 -4.24 2.99
N GLY A 132 -7.27 -4.62 1.79
CA GLY A 132 -7.56 -3.84 0.57
C GLY A 132 -6.58 -2.70 0.30
N ASN A 133 -6.75 -2.13 -0.89
CA ASN A 133 -5.96 -1.03 -1.41
C ASN A 133 -6.84 -0.18 -2.33
N GLU A 134 -7.07 1.09 -1.98
CA GLU A 134 -7.83 2.07 -2.78
C GLU A 134 -9.17 1.56 -3.32
N ALA A 135 -9.89 0.80 -2.50
CA ALA A 135 -11.15 0.19 -2.89
C ALA A 135 -12.38 1.07 -2.60
N CYS A 136 -12.20 2.26 -1.99
CA CYS A 136 -13.27 3.19 -1.67
C CYS A 136 -13.14 4.55 -2.35
N VAL A 137 -12.08 4.83 -3.11
CA VAL A 137 -11.97 6.08 -3.89
C VAL A 137 -12.98 6.11 -5.04
N ASP A 138 -13.40 7.31 -5.44
CA ASP A 138 -14.44 7.46 -6.44
C ASP A 138 -14.01 7.03 -7.86
N TRP A 139 -12.71 6.98 -8.12
CA TRP A 139 -12.14 6.55 -9.41
C TRP A 139 -11.71 5.08 -9.45
N THR A 140 -11.91 4.29 -8.39
CA THR A 140 -11.48 2.89 -8.39
C THR A 140 -12.30 2.03 -9.32
N ASP A 141 -11.65 1.07 -10.00
CA ASP A 141 -12.32 0.04 -10.79
C ASP A 141 -12.76 -1.18 -9.96
N HIS A 142 -12.36 -1.25 -8.70
CA HIS A 142 -12.64 -2.34 -7.77
C HIS A 142 -13.34 -1.87 -6.49
N LEU A 143 -14.44 -1.15 -6.67
CA LEU A 143 -15.23 -0.58 -5.58
C LEU A 143 -15.75 -1.65 -4.62
N VAL A 144 -15.51 -1.40 -3.32
CA VAL A 144 -16.07 -2.18 -2.21
C VAL A 144 -16.69 -1.21 -1.22
N SER A 145 -17.89 -1.51 -0.69
CA SER A 145 -18.53 -0.62 0.28
C SER A 145 -17.73 -0.55 1.59
N VAL A 146 -17.85 0.58 2.27
CA VAL A 146 -17.18 0.81 3.57
C VAL A 146 -17.60 -0.25 4.59
N GLU A 147 -18.88 -0.65 4.60
CA GLU A 147 -19.42 -1.69 5.48
C GLU A 147 -18.78 -3.07 5.22
N ALA A 148 -18.53 -3.40 3.94
CA ALA A 148 -17.85 -4.63 3.59
C ALA A 148 -16.38 -4.61 4.04
N VAL A 149 -15.67 -3.50 3.83
CA VAL A 149 -14.30 -3.32 4.34
C VAL A 149 -14.25 -3.43 5.85
N ILE A 150 -15.18 -2.80 6.59
CA ILE A 150 -15.30 -2.93 8.04
C ILE A 150 -15.46 -4.41 8.45
N SER A 151 -16.30 -5.14 7.73
CA SER A 151 -16.52 -6.57 8.02
C SER A 151 -15.24 -7.38 7.82
N TYR A 152 -14.46 -7.10 6.78
CA TYR A 152 -13.17 -7.75 6.54
C TYR A 152 -12.11 -7.37 7.58
N VAL A 153 -12.03 -6.09 7.96
CA VAL A 153 -11.13 -5.64 9.03
C VAL A 153 -11.43 -6.38 10.33
N ARG A 154 -12.70 -6.44 10.76
CA ARG A 154 -13.12 -7.18 11.94
C ARG A 154 -12.77 -8.66 11.86
N TYR A 155 -12.98 -9.27 10.68
CA TYR A 155 -12.67 -10.68 10.46
C TYR A 155 -11.17 -10.96 10.61
N VAL A 156 -10.32 -10.15 10.01
CA VAL A 156 -8.86 -10.29 10.11
C VAL A 156 -8.37 -10.04 11.54
N LYS A 157 -8.89 -9.02 12.22
CA LYS A 157 -8.55 -8.73 13.63
C LYS A 157 -8.93 -9.86 14.58
N ALA A 158 -9.99 -10.60 14.29
CA ALA A 158 -10.37 -11.78 15.09
C ALA A 158 -9.43 -12.98 14.89
N GLY A 159 -8.74 -13.06 13.75
CA GLY A 159 -7.88 -14.20 13.38
C GLY A 159 -6.37 -13.95 13.46
N ALA A 160 -5.92 -12.71 13.54
CA ALA A 160 -4.51 -12.33 13.56
C ALA A 160 -4.18 -11.46 14.78
N LYS A 161 -2.89 -11.36 15.14
CA LYS A 161 -2.41 -10.55 16.28
C LYS A 161 -1.77 -9.22 15.83
N GLN A 162 -1.33 -9.13 14.59
CA GLN A 162 -0.71 -7.94 14.05
C GLN A 162 -1.73 -6.81 13.90
N PRO A 163 -1.34 -5.54 14.09
CA PRO A 163 -2.22 -4.40 13.82
C PRO A 163 -2.73 -4.38 12.39
N VAL A 164 -4.01 -4.05 12.23
CA VAL A 164 -4.75 -4.09 10.95
C VAL A 164 -5.16 -2.69 10.52
N THR A 165 -4.96 -2.38 9.25
CA THR A 165 -5.42 -1.15 8.59
C THR A 165 -6.13 -1.45 7.28
N PHE A 166 -6.61 -0.39 6.64
CA PHE A 166 -7.04 -0.33 5.24
C PHE A 166 -6.22 0.75 4.53
N CYS A 167 -5.57 0.40 3.42
CA CYS A 167 -4.75 1.35 2.67
C CYS A 167 -5.61 2.11 1.67
N GLU A 168 -5.67 3.44 1.80
CA GLU A 168 -6.53 4.26 0.98
C GLU A 168 -5.92 5.65 0.74
N ASN A 169 -6.35 6.32 -0.32
CA ASN A 169 -6.04 7.74 -0.53
C ASN A 169 -6.44 8.57 0.70
N TYR A 170 -5.75 9.66 0.95
CA TYR A 170 -6.01 10.54 2.12
C TYR A 170 -7.43 11.13 2.13
N ALA A 171 -8.01 11.42 0.96
CA ALA A 171 -9.29 12.12 0.85
C ALA A 171 -10.48 11.33 1.42
N PRO A 172 -10.70 10.03 1.14
CA PRO A 172 -11.75 9.25 1.78
C PRO A 172 -11.68 9.22 3.31
N TRP A 173 -10.50 9.27 3.92
CA TRP A 173 -10.36 9.36 5.37
C TRP A 173 -10.91 10.69 5.94
N LEU A 174 -10.85 11.74 5.16
CA LEU A 174 -11.41 13.05 5.54
C LEU A 174 -12.93 13.15 5.33
N ASP A 175 -13.50 12.27 4.50
CA ASP A 175 -14.90 12.32 4.09
C ASP A 175 -15.71 11.11 4.59
N LYS A 176 -15.57 9.96 3.95
CA LYS A 176 -16.50 8.82 4.07
C LYS A 176 -16.03 7.65 4.94
N LEU A 177 -14.76 7.62 5.39
CA LEU A 177 -14.20 6.49 6.12
C LEU A 177 -14.20 6.65 7.64
N GLU A 178 -14.98 7.57 8.21
CA GLU A 178 -14.97 7.80 9.66
C GLU A 178 -15.33 6.56 10.47
N GLN A 179 -16.33 5.80 10.04
CA GLN A 179 -16.71 4.54 10.72
C GLN A 179 -15.58 3.51 10.65
N LEU A 180 -14.91 3.40 9.49
CA LEU A 180 -13.77 2.50 9.31
C LEU A 180 -12.57 2.93 10.17
N ALA A 181 -12.36 4.23 10.38
CA ALA A 181 -11.28 4.74 11.23
C ALA A 181 -11.40 4.25 12.69
N HIS A 182 -12.61 4.00 13.19
CA HIS A 182 -12.82 3.41 14.51
C HIS A 182 -12.48 1.92 14.57
N GLU A 183 -12.54 1.22 13.45
CA GLU A 183 -12.33 -0.23 13.39
C GLU A 183 -10.86 -0.62 13.15
N VAL A 184 -10.12 0.17 12.37
CA VAL A 184 -8.71 -0.08 12.12
C VAL A 184 -7.84 0.25 13.34
N ASP A 185 -6.69 -0.39 13.48
CA ASP A 185 -5.76 -0.11 14.57
C ASP A 185 -4.94 1.16 14.31
N PHE A 186 -4.64 1.44 13.05
CA PHE A 186 -3.97 2.65 12.58
C PHE A 186 -4.51 3.07 11.21
N ILE A 187 -4.30 4.31 10.82
CA ILE A 187 -4.77 4.85 9.53
C ILE A 187 -3.61 4.82 8.54
N SER A 188 -3.89 4.38 7.33
CA SER A 188 -2.94 4.32 6.21
C SER A 188 -3.40 5.21 5.08
N ILE A 189 -2.56 6.18 4.70
CA ILE A 189 -2.86 7.13 3.63
C ILE A 189 -1.93 6.99 2.44
N HIS A 190 -2.48 7.23 1.24
CA HIS A 190 -1.71 7.47 0.03
C HIS A 190 -1.75 8.95 -0.34
N THR A 191 -0.64 9.50 -0.82
CA THR A 191 -0.55 10.88 -1.25
C THR A 191 0.41 11.03 -2.42
N TYR A 192 -0.09 11.51 -3.54
CA TYR A 192 0.64 11.66 -4.79
C TYR A 192 0.46 13.07 -5.36
N PRO A 193 1.28 14.04 -4.95
CA PRO A 193 1.14 15.42 -5.43
C PRO A 193 1.17 15.56 -6.95
N VAL A 194 1.94 14.71 -7.63
CA VAL A 194 2.06 14.73 -9.09
C VAL A 194 0.74 14.46 -9.80
N TRP A 195 -0.11 13.57 -9.26
CA TRP A 195 -1.45 13.29 -9.78
C TRP A 195 -2.46 14.40 -9.48
N GLU A 196 -2.18 15.20 -8.46
CA GLU A 196 -2.97 16.38 -8.07
C GLU A 196 -2.45 17.66 -8.74
N HIS A 197 -1.72 17.51 -9.85
CA HIS A 197 -1.16 18.60 -10.64
C HIS A 197 -0.27 19.58 -9.87
N LYS A 198 0.38 19.12 -8.79
CA LYS A 198 1.34 19.93 -8.03
C LYS A 198 2.70 19.94 -8.72
N THR A 199 3.32 21.10 -8.73
CA THR A 199 4.73 21.21 -9.11
C THR A 199 5.63 20.62 -8.02
N ILE A 200 6.89 20.36 -8.35
CA ILE A 200 7.86 19.85 -7.36
C ILE A 200 8.03 20.81 -6.17
N HIS A 201 7.88 22.11 -6.38
CA HIS A 201 7.98 23.12 -5.32
C HIS A 201 6.81 23.07 -4.35
N GLU A 202 5.64 22.64 -4.79
CA GLU A 202 4.43 22.50 -3.98
C GLU A 202 4.29 21.09 -3.37
N GLY A 203 4.96 20.09 -3.97
CA GLY A 203 4.72 18.68 -3.70
C GLY A 203 4.87 18.30 -2.23
N MET A 204 5.93 18.75 -1.57
CA MET A 204 6.14 18.41 -0.16
C MET A 204 5.16 19.12 0.78
N GLU A 205 4.81 20.36 0.50
CA GLU A 205 3.80 21.06 1.31
C GLU A 205 2.44 20.40 1.19
N PHE A 206 2.06 20.00 -0.02
CA PHE A 206 0.84 19.24 -0.27
C PHE A 206 0.83 17.89 0.48
N THR A 207 1.93 17.13 0.43
CA THR A 207 2.05 15.87 1.17
C THR A 207 1.89 16.06 2.68
N LYS A 208 2.55 17.06 3.25
CA LYS A 208 2.44 17.40 4.67
C LYS A 208 1.02 17.78 5.06
N GLN A 209 0.38 18.64 4.25
CA GLN A 209 -1.00 19.07 4.49
C GLN A 209 -1.98 17.89 4.48
N ASN A 210 -1.84 16.95 3.55
CA ASN A 210 -2.67 15.75 3.50
C ASN A 210 -2.49 14.87 4.75
N TYR A 211 -1.24 14.68 5.17
CA TYR A 211 -0.93 13.96 6.41
C TYR A 211 -1.51 14.67 7.64
N ASP A 212 -1.25 15.97 7.78
CA ASP A 212 -1.68 16.76 8.94
C ASP A 212 -3.21 16.84 9.03
N ASN A 213 -3.91 16.97 7.90
CA ASN A 213 -5.37 16.97 7.88
C ASN A 213 -5.97 15.68 8.43
N VAL A 214 -5.41 14.51 8.05
CA VAL A 214 -5.87 13.22 8.55
C VAL A 214 -5.45 13.03 10.02
N ALA A 215 -4.22 13.35 10.38
CA ALA A 215 -3.73 13.23 11.75
C ALA A 215 -4.50 14.13 12.73
N ASN A 216 -4.85 15.34 12.32
CA ASN A 216 -5.68 16.26 13.13
C ASN A 216 -7.13 15.78 13.27
N LYS A 217 -7.69 15.14 12.24
CA LYS A 217 -9.04 14.55 12.33
C LYS A 217 -9.09 13.36 13.28
N TYR A 218 -8.00 12.58 13.34
CA TYR A 218 -7.93 11.35 14.15
C TYR A 218 -6.72 11.39 15.13
N PRO A 219 -6.75 12.28 16.13
CA PRO A 219 -5.60 12.54 17.00
C PRO A 219 -5.19 11.32 17.86
N ASP A 220 -6.10 10.39 18.08
CA ASP A 220 -5.88 9.17 18.85
C ASP A 220 -5.39 7.98 18.01
N LYS A 221 -5.21 8.17 16.70
CA LYS A 221 -4.73 7.13 15.78
C LYS A 221 -3.33 7.44 15.27
N LEU A 222 -2.50 6.41 15.16
CA LEU A 222 -1.28 6.50 14.38
C LEU A 222 -1.67 6.66 12.90
N VAL A 223 -1.06 7.61 12.20
CA VAL A 223 -1.17 7.75 10.74
C VAL A 223 0.14 7.33 10.09
N VAL A 224 0.06 6.44 9.12
CA VAL A 224 1.17 5.92 8.31
C VAL A 224 0.95 6.34 6.86
N ILE A 225 2.00 6.79 6.18
CA ILE A 225 1.94 7.00 4.74
C ILE A 225 2.33 5.68 4.07
N THR A 226 1.36 4.98 3.51
CA THR A 226 1.57 3.68 2.89
C THR A 226 1.90 3.75 1.41
N GLU A 227 1.70 4.90 0.80
CA GLU A 227 2.27 5.24 -0.50
C GLU A 227 2.50 6.75 -0.61
N ALA A 228 3.69 7.13 -1.02
CA ALA A 228 4.04 8.45 -1.53
C ALA A 228 5.17 8.33 -2.54
N GLY A 229 5.06 9.02 -3.65
CA GLY A 229 6.04 8.93 -4.72
C GLY A 229 5.91 10.05 -5.75
N TRP A 230 6.84 10.06 -6.70
CA TRP A 230 6.85 10.97 -7.84
C TRP A 230 7.27 10.20 -9.07
N ALA A 231 6.50 10.33 -10.16
CA ALA A 231 6.78 9.63 -11.41
C ALA A 231 8.06 10.17 -12.09
N THR A 232 8.77 9.30 -12.81
CA THR A 232 9.91 9.67 -13.66
C THR A 232 9.50 9.96 -15.10
N GLU A 233 8.36 9.41 -15.52
CA GLU A 233 7.80 9.59 -16.86
C GLU A 233 6.31 9.92 -16.80
N SER A 234 5.83 10.66 -17.79
CA SER A 234 4.41 10.90 -17.97
C SER A 234 3.77 9.72 -18.72
N ASN A 235 2.63 9.28 -18.22
CA ASN A 235 1.81 8.28 -18.92
C ASN A 235 0.86 8.90 -19.97
N GLY A 236 0.98 10.20 -20.23
CA GLY A 236 0.09 10.94 -21.15
C GLY A 236 -1.31 11.25 -20.60
N TYR A 237 -1.61 10.85 -19.35
CA TYR A 237 -2.91 11.02 -18.70
C TYR A 237 -2.72 11.75 -17.35
N GLY A 238 -2.95 13.05 -17.32
CA GLY A 238 -3.02 13.81 -16.07
C GLY A 238 -1.67 14.21 -15.45
N ILE A 239 -0.55 13.64 -15.87
CA ILE A 239 0.79 14.03 -15.40
C ILE A 239 1.49 14.85 -16.50
N PRO A 240 1.78 16.15 -16.27
CA PRO A 240 2.51 16.97 -17.22
C PRO A 240 3.93 16.44 -17.47
N GLN A 241 4.35 16.37 -18.75
CA GLN A 241 5.66 15.83 -19.14
C GLN A 241 6.85 16.63 -18.58
N ASP A 242 6.68 17.92 -18.38
CA ASP A 242 7.70 18.83 -17.84
C ASP A 242 7.84 18.74 -16.31
N ASN A 243 6.94 18.01 -15.65
CA ASN A 243 6.91 17.84 -14.19
C ASN A 243 7.47 16.50 -13.71
N VAL A 244 8.02 15.69 -14.60
CA VAL A 244 8.49 14.32 -14.32
C VAL A 244 9.84 14.04 -14.96
N ASN A 245 10.76 13.54 -14.18
CA ASN A 245 12.05 12.96 -14.55
C ASN A 245 12.75 12.45 -13.29
N ASP A 246 13.88 11.78 -13.44
CA ASP A 246 14.68 11.23 -12.34
C ASP A 246 15.14 12.30 -11.33
N ASP A 247 15.51 13.49 -11.78
CA ASP A 247 15.97 14.56 -10.89
C ASP A 247 14.83 15.11 -10.02
N VAL A 248 13.65 15.30 -10.60
CA VAL A 248 12.44 15.72 -9.87
C VAL A 248 12.02 14.66 -8.86
N GLN A 249 11.98 13.39 -9.25
CA GLN A 249 11.71 12.28 -8.33
C GLN A 249 12.71 12.27 -7.17
N LYS A 250 14.00 12.42 -7.45
CA LYS A 250 15.06 12.45 -6.43
C LYS A 250 14.92 13.64 -5.46
N ILE A 251 14.50 14.81 -5.95
CA ILE A 251 14.23 15.97 -5.09
C ILE A 251 13.09 15.66 -4.14
N TYR A 252 11.96 15.14 -4.66
CA TYR A 252 10.80 14.77 -3.85
C TYR A 252 11.15 13.70 -2.81
N TYR A 253 11.80 12.61 -3.25
CA TYR A 253 12.22 11.51 -2.37
C TYR A 253 13.09 11.97 -1.20
N LYS A 254 14.10 12.81 -1.46
CA LYS A 254 14.98 13.33 -0.41
C LYS A 254 14.22 14.19 0.59
N ALA A 255 13.33 15.06 0.11
CA ALA A 255 12.52 15.92 0.97
C ALA A 255 11.52 15.10 1.82
N LEU A 256 10.85 14.12 1.20
CA LEU A 256 9.93 13.20 1.86
C LEU A 256 10.64 12.39 2.96
N SER A 257 11.76 11.75 2.63
CA SER A 257 12.52 10.93 3.56
C SER A 257 13.08 11.75 4.74
N HIS A 258 13.58 12.96 4.47
CA HIS A 258 14.07 13.84 5.52
C HIS A 258 12.95 14.26 6.49
N TRP A 259 11.82 14.71 5.96
CA TRP A 259 10.68 15.14 6.75
C TRP A 259 10.08 13.97 7.56
N SER A 260 9.74 12.87 6.91
CA SER A 260 9.10 11.73 7.57
C SER A 260 9.99 11.13 8.67
N THR A 261 11.30 11.04 8.43
CA THR A 261 12.27 10.57 9.42
C THR A 261 12.36 11.52 10.62
N SER A 262 12.38 12.85 10.38
CA SER A 262 12.46 13.86 11.45
C SER A 262 11.21 13.90 12.32
N GLN A 263 10.05 13.55 11.76
CA GLN A 263 8.75 13.52 12.45
C GLN A 263 8.37 12.13 12.97
N SER A 264 9.24 11.12 12.84
CA SER A 264 8.94 9.71 13.17
C SER A 264 7.67 9.20 12.49
N ILE A 265 7.46 9.54 11.21
CA ILE A 265 6.34 9.06 10.39
C ILE A 265 6.81 7.89 9.55
N LEU A 266 6.23 6.71 9.75
CA LEU A 266 6.49 5.57 8.86
C LEU A 266 5.92 5.87 7.48
N THR A 267 6.81 5.88 6.47
CA THR A 267 6.45 6.25 5.10
C THR A 267 7.02 5.23 4.12
N PHE A 268 6.13 4.56 3.41
CA PHE A 268 6.50 3.66 2.32
C PHE A 268 6.62 4.46 1.02
N VAL A 269 7.84 4.54 0.54
CA VAL A 269 8.10 5.20 -0.75
C VAL A 269 7.61 4.31 -1.88
N PHE A 270 6.86 4.86 -2.80
CA PHE A 270 6.41 4.18 -4.01
C PHE A 270 7.33 4.54 -5.18
N GLU A 271 8.15 3.61 -5.67
CA GLU A 271 8.30 2.21 -5.29
C GLU A 271 9.74 1.73 -5.52
N ALA A 272 10.04 0.47 -5.13
CA ALA A 272 11.40 -0.08 -5.18
C ALA A 272 11.93 -0.31 -6.61
N PHE A 273 11.07 -0.71 -7.53
CA PHE A 273 11.39 -1.02 -8.93
C PHE A 273 10.23 -0.63 -9.83
N ASP A 274 10.52 -0.36 -11.12
CA ASP A 274 9.49 -0.13 -12.13
C ASP A 274 8.59 -1.37 -12.30
N GLU A 275 7.31 -1.12 -12.55
CA GLU A 275 6.31 -2.15 -12.78
C GLU A 275 5.87 -2.21 -14.26
N PRO A 276 6.65 -2.89 -15.13
CA PRO A 276 6.40 -2.86 -16.58
C PRO A 276 5.04 -3.45 -16.99
N TRP A 277 4.39 -4.20 -16.11
CA TRP A 277 3.06 -4.76 -16.36
C TRP A 277 1.92 -3.74 -16.25
N LYS A 278 2.16 -2.60 -15.61
CA LYS A 278 1.17 -1.49 -15.52
C LYS A 278 1.05 -0.66 -16.80
N GLY A 279 1.90 -0.94 -17.76
CA GLY A 279 2.00 -0.20 -19.01
C GLY A 279 3.11 0.85 -18.95
N SER A 280 3.82 1.03 -20.05
CA SER A 280 4.80 2.07 -20.33
C SER A 280 4.27 2.96 -21.45
#